data_c888c79292d0349d357aa1d033eea675
#
_entry.id   c888c79292d0349d357aa1d033eea675
#
_cell.length_a   1.000
_cell.length_b   1.000
_cell.length_c   1.000
_cell.angle_alpha   90.00
_cell.angle_beta   90.00
_cell.angle_gamma   90.00
#
_symmetry.space_group_name_H-M   'P 1'
#
loop_
_entity.id
_entity.type
_entity.pdbx_description
1 polymer ?
#
loop_
_entity_poly.entity_id
_entity_poly.type
_entity_poly.pdbx_seq_one_letter_code
_entity_poly.pdbx_strand_id
1 'polypeptide(L)'
;ETAARFEAERNEAAFGATLLALQADVAQAYFLIRELDAAQALYTDTVKLRNDALRLLQRRFDEGDIDELDLARARSELAAARSESLGLARQRAVAEHALAILLGKSPAEFSLAAQPLTRLAIPVPAGLPSSLLERRPDIAAAERAMAAANARIGVAQTAWFPRLALTGALGYEADSLGDLFKYASRSFVLGPLVGTALSLPMFDGGARQAGLDQARSAYAEETARYRQTVLQAFREVEDNLAGLRLLGAQHGEQDQAVAAAERAARLARLQYREGAVSYLNVLDAERSVLQQQRTAVSLDGERARATVNLIRALGGGWTPAAAQAAIEASGRGG
;
A
#
# COMPACT_ATOMS: atom_id res chain seq x y z
N GLU A 1 33.25 -2.67 10.49
CA GLU A 1 32.32 -3.60 11.16
C GLU A 1 31.06 -2.89 11.61
N THR A 2 31.15 -1.82 12.42
CA THR A 2 30.00 -1.06 12.94
C THR A 2 29.10 -0.52 11.82
N ALA A 3 29.66 0.05 10.75
CA ALA A 3 28.88 0.54 9.61
C ALA A 3 28.08 -0.59 8.92
N ALA A 4 28.71 -1.78 8.75
CA ALA A 4 28.03 -2.93 8.14
C ALA A 4 26.90 -3.47 9.03
N ARG A 5 27.03 -3.40 10.34
CA ARG A 5 25.97 -3.75 11.28
C ARG A 5 24.77 -2.81 11.14
N PHE A 6 24.98 -1.49 11.11
CA PHE A 6 23.90 -0.53 10.90
C PHE A 6 23.23 -0.69 9.53
N GLU A 7 24.00 -1.08 8.50
CA GLU A 7 23.41 -1.43 7.20
C GLU A 7 22.50 -2.66 7.25
N ALA A 8 22.88 -3.68 8.03
CA ALA A 8 22.03 -4.85 8.23
C ALA A 8 20.73 -4.46 8.96
N GLU A 9 20.84 -3.69 10.06
CA GLU A 9 19.68 -3.17 10.81
C GLU A 9 18.78 -2.27 9.94
N ARG A 10 19.35 -1.46 9.04
CA ARG A 10 18.60 -0.67 8.04
C ARG A 10 17.80 -1.57 7.10
N ASN A 11 18.42 -2.61 6.58
CA ASN A 11 17.77 -3.51 5.63
C ASN A 11 16.64 -4.30 6.31
N GLU A 12 16.80 -4.69 7.57
CA GLU A 12 15.75 -5.32 8.36
C GLU A 12 14.54 -4.38 8.55
N ALA A 13 14.80 -3.12 8.91
CA ALA A 13 13.74 -2.12 9.02
C ALA A 13 13.07 -1.82 7.66
N ALA A 14 13.83 -1.76 6.56
CA ALA A 14 13.30 -1.60 5.21
C ALA A 14 12.42 -2.77 4.78
N PHE A 15 12.77 -4.01 5.16
CA PHE A 15 11.90 -5.17 4.98
C PHE A 15 10.58 -5.00 5.74
N GLY A 16 10.63 -4.55 6.99
CA GLY A 16 9.45 -4.24 7.78
C GLY A 16 8.54 -3.18 7.12
N ALA A 17 9.14 -2.14 6.53
CA ALA A 17 8.40 -1.11 5.79
C ALA A 17 7.69 -1.68 4.56
N THR A 18 8.37 -2.55 3.81
CA THR A 18 7.81 -3.23 2.63
C THR A 18 6.66 -4.16 3.02
N LEU A 19 6.83 -4.92 4.09
CA LEU A 19 5.79 -5.83 4.60
C LEU A 19 4.55 -5.04 5.04
N LEU A 20 4.72 -3.95 5.78
CA LEU A 20 3.63 -3.08 6.20
C LEU A 20 2.89 -2.47 5.00
N ALA A 21 3.63 -2.02 3.97
CA ALA A 21 3.04 -1.52 2.74
C ALA A 21 2.20 -2.61 2.04
N LEU A 22 2.75 -3.81 1.88
CA LEU A 22 2.05 -4.95 1.27
C LEU A 22 0.76 -5.31 2.04
N GLN A 23 0.81 -5.34 3.38
CA GLN A 23 -0.37 -5.59 4.21
C GLN A 23 -1.44 -4.52 4.01
N ALA A 24 -1.04 -3.25 3.91
CA ALA A 24 -1.95 -2.16 3.63
C ALA A 24 -2.57 -2.28 2.22
N ASP A 25 -1.77 -2.64 1.21
CA ASP A 25 -2.25 -2.83 -0.16
C ASP A 25 -3.27 -3.97 -0.26
N VAL A 26 -3.04 -5.09 0.44
CA VAL A 26 -3.99 -6.20 0.56
C VAL A 26 -5.30 -5.72 1.19
N ALA A 27 -5.22 -4.97 2.29
CA ALA A 27 -6.41 -4.45 2.96
C ALA A 27 -7.18 -3.45 2.08
N GLN A 28 -6.48 -2.56 1.37
CA GLN A 28 -7.09 -1.60 0.44
C GLN A 28 -7.78 -2.31 -0.74
N ALA A 29 -7.13 -3.31 -1.34
CA ALA A 29 -7.71 -4.12 -2.41
C ALA A 29 -8.96 -4.86 -1.92
N TYR A 30 -8.92 -5.42 -0.70
CA TYR A 30 -10.08 -6.06 -0.08
C TYR A 30 -11.25 -5.09 0.09
N PHE A 31 -11.03 -3.88 0.64
CA PHE A 31 -12.10 -2.91 0.85
C PHE A 31 -12.63 -2.33 -0.48
N LEU A 32 -11.79 -2.21 -1.49
CA LEU A 32 -12.24 -1.85 -2.84
C LEU A 32 -13.20 -2.91 -3.42
N ILE A 33 -12.90 -4.20 -3.26
CA ILE A 33 -13.78 -5.28 -3.70
C ILE A 33 -15.11 -5.21 -2.93
N ARG A 34 -15.08 -4.96 -1.62
CA ARG A 34 -16.31 -4.82 -0.80
C ARG A 34 -17.16 -3.62 -1.20
N GLU A 35 -16.55 -2.50 -1.57
CA GLU A 35 -17.24 -1.34 -2.14
C GLU A 35 -17.91 -1.71 -3.48
N LEU A 36 -17.18 -2.40 -4.36
CA LEU A 36 -17.72 -2.86 -5.65
C LEU A 36 -18.85 -3.88 -5.48
N ASP A 37 -18.77 -4.76 -4.48
CA ASP A 37 -19.86 -5.69 -4.11
C ASP A 37 -21.12 -4.92 -3.66
N ALA A 38 -20.96 -3.85 -2.86
CA ALA A 38 -22.07 -3.00 -2.45
C ALA A 38 -22.69 -2.23 -3.63
N ALA A 39 -21.85 -1.67 -4.50
CA ALA A 39 -22.32 -1.02 -5.72
C ALA A 39 -23.03 -1.99 -6.66
N GLN A 40 -22.53 -3.21 -6.80
CA GLN A 40 -23.15 -4.26 -7.61
C GLN A 40 -24.51 -4.67 -7.07
N ALA A 41 -24.67 -4.79 -5.74
CA ALA A 41 -25.95 -5.07 -5.12
C ALA A 41 -26.97 -3.96 -5.42
N LEU A 42 -26.56 -2.68 -5.28
CA LEU A 42 -27.40 -1.52 -5.61
C LEU A 42 -27.87 -1.56 -7.06
N TYR A 43 -27.00 -1.88 -8.02
CA TYR A 43 -27.38 -1.96 -9.43
C TYR A 43 -28.22 -3.19 -9.74
N THR A 44 -28.04 -4.30 -9.04
CA THR A 44 -28.90 -5.48 -9.17
C THR A 44 -30.33 -5.14 -8.79
N ASP A 45 -30.54 -4.44 -7.68
CA ASP A 45 -31.86 -3.99 -7.24
C ASP A 45 -32.45 -2.93 -8.21
N THR A 46 -31.62 -2.02 -8.72
CA THR A 46 -32.03 -1.02 -9.70
C THR A 46 -32.49 -1.68 -11.02
N VAL A 47 -31.76 -2.67 -11.54
CA VAL A 47 -32.13 -3.42 -12.75
C VAL A 47 -33.47 -4.14 -12.55
N LYS A 48 -33.68 -4.75 -11.38
CA LYS A 48 -34.95 -5.38 -11.04
C LYS A 48 -36.10 -4.37 -11.02
N LEU A 49 -35.93 -3.24 -10.32
CA LEU A 49 -36.92 -2.17 -10.23
C LEU A 49 -37.28 -1.64 -11.63
N ARG A 50 -36.28 -1.31 -12.47
CA ARG A 50 -36.49 -0.80 -13.82
C ARG A 50 -37.12 -1.82 -14.75
N ASN A 51 -36.80 -3.11 -14.59
CA ASN A 51 -37.44 -4.18 -15.36
C ASN A 51 -38.93 -4.34 -15.00
N ASP A 52 -39.28 -4.20 -13.71
CA ASP A 52 -40.66 -4.25 -13.26
C ASP A 52 -41.46 -3.04 -13.76
N ALA A 53 -40.85 -1.83 -13.72
CA ALA A 53 -41.44 -0.63 -14.30
C ALA A 53 -41.67 -0.76 -15.81
N LEU A 54 -40.68 -1.27 -16.55
CA LEU A 54 -40.82 -1.50 -17.98
C LEU A 54 -42.00 -2.45 -18.30
N ARG A 55 -42.15 -3.54 -17.55
CA ARG A 55 -43.26 -4.47 -17.72
C ARG A 55 -44.64 -3.81 -17.49
N LEU A 56 -44.70 -2.91 -16.53
CA LEU A 56 -45.94 -2.14 -16.26
C LEU A 56 -46.24 -1.18 -17.42
N LEU A 57 -45.20 -0.39 -17.84
CA LEU A 57 -45.37 0.56 -18.95
C LEU A 57 -45.69 -0.12 -20.29
N GLN A 58 -45.09 -1.29 -20.54
CA GLN A 58 -45.45 -2.06 -21.74
C GLN A 58 -46.93 -2.41 -21.79
N ARG A 59 -47.54 -2.88 -20.68
CA ARG A 59 -48.98 -3.19 -20.62
C ARG A 59 -49.83 -1.95 -20.86
N ARG A 60 -49.48 -0.81 -20.23
CA ARG A 60 -50.22 0.46 -20.41
C ARG A 60 -50.10 1.00 -21.85
N PHE A 61 -48.96 0.78 -22.51
CA PHE A 61 -48.78 1.11 -23.92
C PHE A 61 -49.67 0.22 -24.81
N ASP A 62 -49.70 -1.07 -24.55
CA ASP A 62 -50.53 -2.03 -25.30
C ASP A 62 -52.05 -1.74 -25.11
N GLU A 63 -52.42 -1.14 -23.99
CA GLU A 63 -53.80 -0.66 -23.64
C GLU A 63 -54.06 0.74 -24.23
N GLY A 64 -53.08 1.44 -24.78
CA GLY A 64 -53.20 2.79 -25.34
C GLY A 64 -53.16 3.94 -24.33
N ASP A 65 -52.77 3.66 -23.08
CA ASP A 65 -52.77 4.62 -21.96
C ASP A 65 -51.57 5.54 -21.93
N ILE A 66 -50.49 5.21 -22.60
CA ILE A 66 -49.21 5.97 -22.62
C ILE A 66 -48.62 6.03 -24.00
N ASP A 67 -47.77 7.04 -24.23
CA ASP A 67 -47.02 7.23 -25.46
C ASP A 67 -45.82 6.31 -25.61
N GLU A 68 -45.41 6.03 -26.85
CA GLU A 68 -44.19 5.28 -27.17
C GLU A 68 -42.93 5.92 -26.55
N LEU A 69 -42.92 7.22 -26.36
CA LEU A 69 -41.81 7.97 -25.76
C LEU A 69 -41.49 7.47 -24.34
N ASP A 70 -42.51 7.26 -23.51
CA ASP A 70 -42.32 6.78 -22.14
C ASP A 70 -41.81 5.34 -22.09
N LEU A 71 -42.30 4.50 -23.01
CA LEU A 71 -41.80 3.14 -23.15
C LEU A 71 -40.34 3.11 -23.63
N ALA A 72 -39.97 3.95 -24.62
CA ALA A 72 -38.59 4.07 -25.09
C ALA A 72 -37.64 4.55 -24.01
N ARG A 73 -38.05 5.53 -23.19
CA ARG A 73 -37.31 6.01 -22.02
C ARG A 73 -37.06 4.87 -21.01
N ALA A 74 -38.09 4.11 -20.66
CA ALA A 74 -37.97 2.99 -19.74
C ALA A 74 -37.03 1.89 -20.25
N ARG A 75 -37.08 1.58 -21.54
CA ARG A 75 -36.14 0.64 -22.19
C ARG A 75 -34.71 1.14 -22.12
N SER A 76 -34.48 2.42 -22.43
CA SER A 76 -33.17 3.06 -22.34
C SER A 76 -32.57 2.99 -20.95
N GLU A 77 -33.38 3.30 -19.92
CA GLU A 77 -32.96 3.26 -18.52
C GLU A 77 -32.59 1.84 -18.02
N LEU A 78 -33.38 0.84 -18.43
CA LEU A 78 -33.06 -0.54 -18.12
C LEU A 78 -31.75 -0.98 -18.78
N ALA A 79 -31.55 -0.62 -20.04
CA ALA A 79 -30.33 -0.94 -20.78
C ALA A 79 -29.11 -0.26 -20.15
N ALA A 80 -29.24 1.01 -19.76
CA ALA A 80 -28.17 1.75 -19.06
C ALA A 80 -27.83 1.10 -17.72
N ALA A 81 -28.83 0.73 -16.90
CA ALA A 81 -28.58 0.08 -15.62
C ALA A 81 -27.90 -1.30 -15.78
N ARG A 82 -28.27 -2.07 -16.80
CA ARG A 82 -27.61 -3.34 -17.11
C ARG A 82 -26.16 -3.15 -17.57
N SER A 83 -25.90 -2.14 -18.39
CA SER A 83 -24.54 -1.79 -18.84
C SER A 83 -23.64 -1.43 -17.66
N GLU A 84 -24.11 -0.58 -16.74
CA GLU A 84 -23.35 -0.21 -15.54
C GLU A 84 -23.11 -1.42 -14.62
N SER A 85 -24.11 -2.27 -14.41
CA SER A 85 -23.96 -3.51 -13.64
C SER A 85 -22.85 -4.40 -14.22
N LEU A 86 -22.78 -4.57 -15.54
CA LEU A 86 -21.70 -5.31 -16.20
C LEU A 86 -20.35 -4.60 -16.07
N GLY A 87 -20.33 -3.26 -16.10
CA GLY A 87 -19.15 -2.45 -15.86
C GLY A 87 -18.57 -2.68 -14.46
N LEU A 88 -19.41 -2.69 -13.43
CA LEU A 88 -19.03 -3.00 -12.06
C LEU A 88 -18.53 -4.43 -11.89
N ALA A 89 -19.19 -5.41 -12.51
CA ALA A 89 -18.73 -6.80 -12.48
C ALA A 89 -17.32 -6.95 -13.09
N ARG A 90 -17.03 -6.24 -14.18
CA ARG A 90 -15.70 -6.20 -14.78
C ARG A 90 -14.67 -5.55 -13.84
N GLN A 91 -15.00 -4.41 -13.22
CA GLN A 91 -14.10 -3.74 -12.26
C GLN A 91 -13.80 -4.65 -11.06
N ARG A 92 -14.83 -5.34 -10.55
CA ARG A 92 -14.68 -6.30 -9.46
C ARG A 92 -13.73 -7.44 -9.82
N ALA A 93 -13.88 -8.03 -11.01
CA ALA A 93 -12.98 -9.09 -11.47
C ALA A 93 -11.52 -8.61 -11.55
N VAL A 94 -11.27 -7.40 -12.07
CA VAL A 94 -9.92 -6.81 -12.10
C VAL A 94 -9.35 -6.61 -10.69
N ALA A 95 -10.15 -6.09 -9.75
CA ALA A 95 -9.73 -5.90 -8.37
C ALA A 95 -9.45 -7.24 -7.65
N GLU A 96 -10.25 -8.29 -7.94
CA GLU A 96 -10.05 -9.64 -7.41
C GLU A 96 -8.76 -10.27 -7.93
N HIS A 97 -8.45 -10.11 -9.23
CA HIS A 97 -7.18 -10.55 -9.80
C HIS A 97 -5.97 -9.83 -9.17
N ALA A 98 -6.09 -8.52 -8.92
CA ALA A 98 -5.05 -7.75 -8.24
C ALA A 98 -4.82 -8.25 -6.80
N LEU A 99 -5.88 -8.53 -6.06
CA LEU A 99 -5.79 -9.11 -4.72
C LEU A 99 -5.13 -10.50 -4.74
N ALA A 100 -5.47 -11.34 -5.73
CA ALA A 100 -4.85 -12.66 -5.88
C ALA A 100 -3.32 -12.56 -6.00
N ILE A 101 -2.83 -11.63 -6.84
CA ILE A 101 -1.39 -11.40 -7.03
C ILE A 101 -0.73 -10.93 -5.72
N LEU A 102 -1.35 -10.00 -4.97
CA LEU A 102 -0.84 -9.55 -3.67
C LEU A 102 -0.75 -10.69 -2.65
N LEU A 103 -1.60 -11.71 -2.77
CA LEU A 103 -1.59 -12.91 -1.92
C LEU A 103 -0.69 -14.03 -2.48
N GLY A 104 0.01 -13.80 -3.58
CA GLY A 104 0.85 -14.81 -4.23
C GLY A 104 0.07 -15.98 -4.85
N LYS A 105 -1.21 -15.76 -5.20
CA LYS A 105 -2.09 -16.78 -5.77
C LYS A 105 -2.31 -16.56 -7.26
N SER A 106 -2.57 -17.65 -7.99
CA SER A 106 -3.01 -17.59 -9.37
C SER A 106 -4.39 -16.91 -9.45
N PRO A 107 -4.57 -15.85 -10.27
CA PRO A 107 -5.88 -15.22 -10.46
C PRO A 107 -6.98 -16.17 -10.94
N ALA A 108 -6.62 -17.24 -11.70
CA ALA A 108 -7.57 -18.23 -12.20
C ALA A 108 -8.11 -19.17 -11.10
N GLU A 109 -7.38 -19.33 -9.99
CA GLU A 109 -7.71 -20.23 -8.89
C GLU A 109 -8.26 -19.48 -7.66
N PHE A 110 -8.17 -18.16 -7.68
CA PHE A 110 -8.61 -17.31 -6.56
C PHE A 110 -10.02 -16.81 -6.79
N SER A 111 -10.87 -16.99 -5.81
CA SER A 111 -12.20 -16.41 -5.78
C SER A 111 -12.56 -15.91 -4.39
N LEU A 112 -13.12 -14.71 -4.34
CA LEU A 112 -13.60 -14.10 -3.10
C LEU A 112 -15.13 -13.98 -3.18
N ALA A 113 -15.84 -14.60 -2.25
CA ALA A 113 -17.29 -14.53 -2.19
C ALA A 113 -17.78 -13.07 -2.10
N ALA A 114 -18.80 -12.72 -2.88
CA ALA A 114 -19.40 -11.39 -2.86
C ALA A 114 -20.03 -11.12 -1.49
N GLN A 115 -19.66 -9.99 -0.90
CA GLN A 115 -20.18 -9.55 0.40
C GLN A 115 -20.15 -8.03 0.46
N PRO A 116 -21.29 -7.35 0.59
CA PRO A 116 -21.32 -5.89 0.70
C PRO A 116 -20.50 -5.37 1.87
N LEU A 117 -19.93 -4.18 1.70
CA LEU A 117 -19.15 -3.51 2.75
C LEU A 117 -20.05 -3.24 3.95
N THR A 118 -19.62 -3.72 5.12
CA THR A 118 -20.24 -3.35 6.39
C THR A 118 -19.57 -2.09 6.91
N ARG A 119 -20.35 -1.11 7.36
CA ARG A 119 -19.81 0.14 7.94
C ARG A 119 -18.86 -0.15 9.09
N LEU A 120 -17.61 0.24 8.93
CA LEU A 120 -16.60 0.13 9.97
C LEU A 120 -16.64 1.36 10.87
N ALA A 121 -17.04 1.17 12.12
CA ALA A 121 -16.90 2.18 13.16
C ALA A 121 -15.56 1.97 13.88
N ILE A 122 -14.47 2.48 13.28
CA ILE A 122 -13.16 2.44 13.94
C ILE A 122 -12.97 3.76 14.68
N PRO A 123 -12.81 3.73 16.01
CA PRO A 123 -12.53 4.94 16.78
C PRO A 123 -11.16 5.49 16.36
N VAL A 124 -11.15 6.73 15.87
CA VAL A 124 -9.92 7.45 15.57
C VAL A 124 -9.36 7.97 16.89
N PRO A 125 -8.11 7.64 17.27
CA PRO A 125 -7.52 8.18 18.49
C PRO A 125 -7.45 9.70 18.43
N ALA A 126 -7.87 10.37 19.48
CA ALA A 126 -7.71 11.81 19.61
C ALA A 126 -6.26 12.12 20.02
N GLY A 127 -5.46 12.64 19.07
CA GLY A 127 -4.08 13.05 19.26
C GLY A 127 -3.04 12.00 18.90
N LEU A 128 -1.86 12.51 18.51
CA LEU A 128 -0.70 11.71 18.15
C LEU A 128 0.36 11.86 19.24
N PRO A 129 0.64 10.84 20.02
CA PRO A 129 1.89 10.78 20.76
C PRO A 129 3.05 10.69 19.76
N SER A 130 4.09 11.52 19.95
CA SER A 130 5.35 11.42 19.17
C SER A 130 5.96 10.00 19.20
N SER A 131 5.65 9.22 20.23
CA SER A 131 6.00 7.80 20.35
C SER A 131 5.44 6.88 19.25
N LEU A 132 4.43 7.31 18.49
CA LEU A 132 3.92 6.51 17.36
C LEU A 132 4.87 6.54 16.15
N LEU A 133 5.66 7.62 16.00
CA LEU A 133 6.67 7.71 14.95
C LEU A 133 7.83 6.74 15.19
N GLU A 134 8.15 6.43 16.45
CA GLU A 134 9.19 5.44 16.80
C GLU A 134 8.82 4.01 16.36
N ARG A 135 7.52 3.77 16.07
CA ARG A 135 7.02 2.48 15.60
C ARG A 135 7.01 2.35 14.08
N ARG A 136 7.45 3.37 13.34
CA ARG A 136 7.48 3.31 11.88
C ARG A 136 8.79 2.70 11.39
N PRO A 137 8.71 1.61 10.60
CA PRO A 137 9.91 0.94 10.09
C PRO A 137 10.70 1.78 9.08
N ASP A 138 10.07 2.67 8.33
CA ASP A 138 10.73 3.58 7.39
C ASP A 138 11.57 4.64 8.11
N ILE A 139 11.10 5.17 9.25
CA ILE A 139 11.87 6.08 10.11
C ILE A 139 13.04 5.34 10.74
N ALA A 140 12.83 4.12 11.24
CA ALA A 140 13.90 3.29 11.79
C ALA A 140 14.97 2.98 10.71
N ALA A 141 14.58 2.68 9.48
CA ALA A 141 15.51 2.46 8.37
C ALA A 141 16.34 3.71 8.06
N ALA A 142 15.72 4.89 8.02
CA ALA A 142 16.42 6.15 7.78
C ALA A 142 17.38 6.52 8.92
N GLU A 143 17.00 6.26 10.16
CA GLU A 143 17.88 6.45 11.34
C GLU A 143 19.12 5.55 11.26
N ARG A 144 18.94 4.26 10.89
CA ARG A 144 20.05 3.33 10.74
C ARG A 144 20.96 3.68 9.56
N ALA A 145 20.40 4.20 8.46
CA ALA A 145 21.18 4.74 7.34
C ALA A 145 22.07 5.90 7.77
N MET A 146 21.53 6.85 8.54
CA MET A 146 22.28 7.97 9.11
C MET A 146 23.39 7.46 10.06
N ALA A 147 23.10 6.49 10.92
CA ALA A 147 24.08 5.89 11.83
C ALA A 147 25.22 5.16 11.06
N ALA A 148 24.88 4.46 9.98
CA ALA A 148 25.85 3.82 9.10
C ALA A 148 26.77 4.84 8.42
N ALA A 149 26.20 5.94 7.91
CA ALA A 149 26.97 7.03 7.29
C ALA A 149 27.91 7.70 8.32
N ASN A 150 27.44 7.92 9.56
CA ASN A 150 28.29 8.43 10.63
C ASN A 150 29.45 7.47 10.96
N ALA A 151 29.20 6.16 11.02
CA ALA A 151 30.26 5.17 11.24
C ALA A 151 31.29 5.15 10.10
N ARG A 152 30.88 5.47 8.87
CA ARG A 152 31.79 5.59 7.70
C ARG A 152 32.73 6.80 7.81
N ILE A 153 32.34 7.89 8.51
CA ILE A 153 33.26 8.99 8.82
C ILE A 153 34.44 8.45 9.65
N GLY A 154 34.16 7.62 10.65
CA GLY A 154 35.21 6.96 11.44
C GLY A 154 36.12 6.08 10.58
N VAL A 155 35.57 5.35 9.61
CA VAL A 155 36.37 4.58 8.63
C VAL A 155 37.27 5.49 7.77
N ALA A 156 36.72 6.61 7.28
CA ALA A 156 37.52 7.57 6.51
C ALA A 156 38.67 8.19 7.35
N GLN A 157 38.43 8.44 8.63
CA GLN A 157 39.44 8.91 9.58
C GLN A 157 40.59 7.90 9.79
N THR A 158 40.32 6.58 9.67
CA THR A 158 41.38 5.56 9.82
C THR A 158 42.43 5.64 8.72
N ALA A 159 42.15 6.29 7.58
CA ALA A 159 43.14 6.52 6.52
C ALA A 159 44.33 7.41 6.97
N TRP A 160 44.20 8.13 8.06
CA TRP A 160 45.29 8.93 8.67
C TRP A 160 46.24 8.11 9.55
N PHE A 161 45.87 6.87 9.87
CA PHE A 161 46.68 5.98 10.67
C PHE A 161 47.47 4.98 9.78
N PRO A 162 48.64 4.50 10.26
CA PRO A 162 49.39 3.47 9.55
C PRO A 162 48.55 2.20 9.37
N ARG A 163 48.62 1.62 8.16
CA ARG A 163 48.04 0.29 7.89
C ARG A 163 49.06 -0.79 8.24
N LEU A 164 48.64 -1.71 9.09
CA LEU A 164 49.37 -2.92 9.39
C LEU A 164 48.82 -4.06 8.53
N ALA A 165 49.59 -4.54 7.57
CA ALA A 165 49.26 -5.73 6.78
C ALA A 165 50.06 -6.93 7.30
N LEU A 166 49.32 -7.99 7.62
CA LEU A 166 49.91 -9.28 8.03
C LEU A 166 49.81 -10.22 6.81
N THR A 167 50.94 -10.60 6.25
CA THR A 167 50.96 -11.53 5.12
C THR A 167 51.77 -12.76 5.49
N GLY A 168 51.26 -13.94 5.18
CA GLY A 168 51.96 -15.21 5.37
C GLY A 168 51.70 -16.13 4.18
N ALA A 169 52.67 -16.91 3.81
CA ALA A 169 52.55 -17.98 2.82
C ALA A 169 52.99 -19.30 3.45
N LEU A 170 52.13 -20.29 3.38
CA LEU A 170 52.42 -21.68 3.79
C LEU A 170 52.14 -22.57 2.60
N GLY A 171 53.12 -23.33 2.19
CA GLY A 171 52.97 -24.23 1.06
C GLY A 171 54.13 -25.21 0.88
N TYR A 172 54.00 -26.02 -0.13
CA TYR A 172 55.05 -26.91 -0.61
C TYR A 172 55.51 -26.46 -1.98
N GLU A 173 56.77 -26.43 -2.21
CA GLU A 173 57.38 -26.16 -3.51
C GLU A 173 58.10 -27.43 -4.00
N ALA A 174 57.95 -27.78 -5.26
CA ALA A 174 58.61 -28.88 -5.90
C ALA A 174 59.14 -28.48 -7.29
N ASP A 175 60.28 -28.96 -7.70
CA ASP A 175 60.90 -28.62 -8.96
C ASP A 175 60.17 -29.18 -10.18
N SER A 176 59.24 -30.12 -9.97
CA SER A 176 58.35 -30.69 -11.00
C SER A 176 56.97 -31.04 -10.47
N LEU A 177 55.94 -31.01 -11.34
CA LEU A 177 54.59 -31.41 -11.03
C LEU A 177 54.48 -32.86 -10.53
N GLY A 178 55.34 -33.75 -10.98
CA GLY A 178 55.41 -35.18 -10.57
C GLY A 178 55.93 -35.36 -9.14
N ASP A 179 56.72 -34.41 -8.66
CA ASP A 179 57.35 -34.44 -7.34
C ASP A 179 56.51 -33.76 -6.25
N LEU A 180 55.50 -33.01 -6.67
CA LEU A 180 54.58 -32.29 -5.76
C LEU A 180 53.88 -33.26 -4.79
N PHE A 181 53.67 -34.51 -5.19
CA PHE A 181 53.00 -35.53 -4.38
C PHE A 181 53.97 -36.51 -3.72
N LYS A 182 55.29 -36.41 -3.96
CA LYS A 182 56.31 -37.27 -3.33
C LYS A 182 56.86 -36.56 -2.09
N TYR A 183 56.64 -37.19 -0.91
CA TYR A 183 57.06 -36.61 0.36
C TYR A 183 58.54 -36.30 0.48
N ALA A 184 59.38 -37.08 -0.17
CA ALA A 184 60.85 -36.95 -0.12
C ALA A 184 61.41 -35.82 -0.99
N SER A 185 60.64 -35.30 -1.94
CA SER A 185 61.07 -34.25 -2.90
C SER A 185 60.38 -32.89 -2.63
N ARG A 186 59.72 -32.74 -1.52
CA ARG A 186 59.04 -31.52 -1.13
C ARG A 186 59.96 -30.62 -0.32
N SER A 187 60.19 -29.40 -0.81
CA SER A 187 60.70 -28.32 0.03
C SER A 187 59.53 -27.65 0.73
N PHE A 188 59.56 -27.70 2.06
CA PHE A 188 58.59 -26.98 2.86
C PHE A 188 58.91 -25.49 2.81
N VAL A 189 58.12 -24.70 2.12
CA VAL A 189 58.26 -23.24 2.11
C VAL A 189 57.41 -22.71 3.23
N LEU A 190 58.08 -22.36 4.32
CA LEU A 190 57.57 -21.49 5.34
C LEU A 190 58.02 -20.10 4.94
N GLY A 191 57.22 -19.43 4.10
CA GLY A 191 57.42 -18.00 3.83
C GLY A 191 57.40 -17.24 5.16
N PRO A 192 57.86 -16.00 5.22
CA PRO A 192 57.89 -15.25 6.46
C PRO A 192 56.52 -15.35 7.12
N LEU A 193 56.45 -16.12 8.20
CA LEU A 193 55.24 -16.33 8.99
C LEU A 193 54.62 -15.02 9.46
N VAL A 194 55.36 -13.93 9.41
CA VAL A 194 54.93 -12.57 9.74
C VAL A 194 55.67 -11.59 8.82
N GLY A 195 55.16 -11.42 7.59
CA GLY A 195 55.47 -10.23 6.80
C GLY A 195 54.59 -9.10 7.36
N THR A 196 55.10 -8.35 8.33
CA THR A 196 54.47 -7.12 8.79
C THR A 196 54.94 -5.96 7.93
N ALA A 197 54.03 -5.45 7.08
CA ALA A 197 54.27 -4.20 6.35
C ALA A 197 53.46 -3.07 7.01
N LEU A 198 54.17 -2.08 7.55
CA LEU A 198 53.59 -0.82 8.04
C LEU A 198 53.64 0.19 6.91
N SER A 199 52.50 0.62 6.41
CA SER A 199 52.36 1.60 5.34
C SER A 199 51.65 2.84 5.81
N LEU A 200 52.30 4.00 5.70
CA LEU A 200 51.71 5.31 5.94
C LEU A 200 52.07 6.25 4.80
N PRO A 201 51.14 6.65 3.93
CA PRO A 201 51.41 7.60 2.90
C PRO A 201 51.69 8.99 3.50
N MET A 202 52.88 9.53 3.32
CA MET A 202 53.28 10.86 3.81
C MET A 202 52.67 11.99 2.98
N PHE A 203 52.48 11.77 1.68
CA PHE A 203 51.87 12.71 0.74
C PHE A 203 50.93 11.97 -0.22
N ASP A 204 49.69 12.45 -0.35
CA ASP A 204 48.66 11.82 -1.17
C ASP A 204 47.88 12.82 -2.03
N GLY A 205 48.39 14.05 -2.20
CA GLY A 205 47.72 15.08 -3.00
C GLY A 205 46.33 15.51 -2.47
N GLY A 206 46.02 15.25 -1.19
CA GLY A 206 44.75 15.61 -0.56
C GLY A 206 43.68 14.50 -0.63
N ALA A 207 44.01 13.30 -1.12
CA ALA A 207 43.03 12.20 -1.30
C ALA A 207 42.37 11.79 0.01
N ARG A 208 43.10 11.74 1.14
CA ARG A 208 42.51 11.42 2.46
C ARG A 208 41.53 12.48 2.95
N GLN A 209 41.88 13.77 2.74
CA GLN A 209 40.99 14.87 3.10
C GLN A 209 39.71 14.83 2.25
N ALA A 210 39.82 14.66 0.93
CA ALA A 210 38.70 14.53 0.04
C ALA A 210 37.80 13.34 0.41
N GLY A 211 38.36 12.19 0.79
CA GLY A 211 37.63 11.03 1.26
C GLY A 211 36.87 11.29 2.58
N LEU A 212 37.49 12.03 3.51
CA LEU A 212 36.81 12.44 4.76
C LEU A 212 35.67 13.43 4.49
N ASP A 213 35.86 14.40 3.60
CA ASP A 213 34.85 15.39 3.25
C ASP A 213 33.68 14.74 2.49
N GLN A 214 33.97 13.76 1.63
CA GLN A 214 32.94 12.92 1.00
C GLN A 214 32.11 12.16 2.05
N ALA A 215 32.74 11.53 3.05
CA ALA A 215 32.04 10.80 4.10
C ALA A 215 31.16 11.73 4.96
N ARG A 216 31.64 12.94 5.27
CA ARG A 216 30.87 13.97 5.99
C ARG A 216 29.67 14.46 5.18
N SER A 217 29.85 14.68 3.87
CA SER A 217 28.78 15.09 2.98
C SER A 217 27.70 13.99 2.87
N ALA A 218 28.08 12.72 2.79
CA ALA A 218 27.16 11.59 2.81
C ALA A 218 26.37 11.51 4.13
N TYR A 219 27.01 11.79 5.27
CA TYR A 219 26.30 11.86 6.55
C TYR A 219 25.31 13.03 6.60
N ALA A 220 25.67 14.20 6.07
CA ALA A 220 24.76 15.33 5.99
C ALA A 220 23.55 15.02 5.08
N GLU A 221 23.76 14.34 3.97
CA GLU A 221 22.70 13.85 3.07
C GLU A 221 21.74 12.92 3.82
N GLU A 222 22.26 11.88 4.50
CA GLU A 222 21.40 10.93 5.24
C GLU A 222 20.67 11.61 6.41
N THR A 223 21.26 12.62 7.04
CA THR A 223 20.60 13.44 8.07
C THR A 223 19.41 14.22 7.47
N ALA A 224 19.58 14.80 6.29
CA ALA A 224 18.50 15.50 5.59
C ALA A 224 17.39 14.53 5.16
N ARG A 225 17.73 13.33 4.68
CA ARG A 225 16.77 12.25 4.34
C ARG A 225 15.97 11.80 5.56
N TYR A 226 16.63 11.57 6.69
CA TYR A 226 15.96 11.23 7.94
C TYR A 226 14.91 12.28 8.32
N ARG A 227 15.29 13.57 8.33
CA ARG A 227 14.37 14.67 8.61
C ARG A 227 13.18 14.69 7.63
N GLN A 228 13.44 14.50 6.35
CA GLN A 228 12.41 14.43 5.31
C GLN A 228 11.43 13.27 5.57
N THR A 229 11.94 12.08 5.91
CA THR A 229 11.10 10.90 6.23
C THR A 229 10.21 11.17 7.43
N VAL A 230 10.75 11.79 8.50
CA VAL A 230 9.96 12.18 9.69
C VAL A 230 8.86 13.18 9.34
N LEU A 231 9.17 14.23 8.55
CA LEU A 231 8.18 15.22 8.14
C LEU A 231 7.09 14.62 7.24
N GLN A 232 7.45 13.69 6.35
CA GLN A 232 6.48 12.95 5.54
C GLN A 232 5.57 12.08 6.39
N ALA A 233 6.12 11.41 7.41
CA ALA A 233 5.35 10.61 8.33
C ALA A 233 4.32 11.46 9.10
N PHE A 234 4.71 12.62 9.60
CA PHE A 234 3.77 13.55 10.23
C PHE A 234 2.66 13.97 9.27
N ARG A 235 3.03 14.39 8.05
CA ARG A 235 2.05 14.77 7.03
C ARG A 235 1.07 13.64 6.74
N GLU A 236 1.55 12.41 6.53
CA GLU A 236 0.68 11.26 6.24
C GLU A 236 -0.34 11.02 7.35
N VAL A 237 0.06 11.15 8.59
CA VAL A 237 -0.86 10.96 9.72
C VAL A 237 -1.87 12.11 9.80
N GLU A 238 -1.43 13.36 9.72
CA GLU A 238 -2.32 14.52 9.75
C GLU A 238 -3.32 14.53 8.57
N ASP A 239 -2.85 14.21 7.36
CA ASP A 239 -3.70 14.11 6.18
C ASP A 239 -4.79 13.03 6.35
N ASN A 240 -4.42 11.86 6.88
CA ASN A 240 -5.38 10.77 7.12
C ASN A 240 -6.37 11.10 8.26
N LEU A 241 -5.93 11.75 9.32
CA LEU A 241 -6.81 12.19 10.42
C LEU A 241 -7.81 13.25 9.93
N ALA A 242 -7.33 14.26 9.20
CA ALA A 242 -8.17 15.28 8.61
C ALA A 242 -9.16 14.65 7.60
N GLY A 243 -8.66 13.74 6.76
CA GLY A 243 -9.47 13.00 5.79
C GLY A 243 -10.60 12.22 6.46
N LEU A 244 -10.30 11.42 7.47
CA LEU A 244 -11.32 10.61 8.18
C LEU A 244 -12.37 11.49 8.88
N ARG A 245 -11.96 12.62 9.48
CA ARG A 245 -12.89 13.57 10.10
C ARG A 245 -13.83 14.17 9.06
N LEU A 246 -13.30 14.63 7.93
CA LEU A 246 -14.09 15.26 6.88
C LEU A 246 -14.98 14.26 6.15
N LEU A 247 -14.48 13.05 5.87
CA LEU A 247 -15.29 11.95 5.32
C LEU A 247 -16.45 11.58 6.26
N GLY A 248 -16.22 11.61 7.57
CA GLY A 248 -17.27 11.39 8.55
C GLY A 248 -18.38 12.46 8.52
N ALA A 249 -18.00 13.74 8.41
CA ALA A 249 -18.96 14.83 8.26
C ALA A 249 -19.69 14.75 6.91
N GLN A 250 -18.98 14.53 5.81
CA GLN A 250 -19.53 14.37 4.48
C GLN A 250 -20.55 13.22 4.40
N HIS A 251 -20.25 12.11 5.08
CA HIS A 251 -21.17 10.97 5.15
C HIS A 251 -22.49 11.33 5.83
N GLY A 252 -22.46 12.14 6.91
CA GLY A 252 -23.66 12.61 7.57
C GLY A 252 -24.57 13.43 6.66
N GLU A 253 -23.99 14.33 5.86
CA GLU A 253 -24.75 15.10 4.86
C GLU A 253 -25.24 14.21 3.70
N GLN A 254 -24.45 13.22 3.30
CA GLN A 254 -24.84 12.29 2.25
C GLN A 254 -26.03 11.39 2.68
N ASP A 255 -26.08 10.94 3.94
CA ASP A 255 -27.21 10.18 4.46
C ASP A 255 -28.51 11.02 4.40
N GLN A 256 -28.43 12.33 4.70
CA GLN A 256 -29.58 13.23 4.58
C GLN A 256 -30.00 13.40 3.10
N ALA A 257 -29.04 13.53 2.18
CA ALA A 257 -29.30 13.62 0.75
C ALA A 257 -29.99 12.36 0.20
N VAL A 258 -29.55 11.16 0.62
CA VAL A 258 -30.18 9.89 0.27
C VAL A 258 -31.62 9.86 0.78
N ALA A 259 -31.84 10.16 2.05
CA ALA A 259 -33.19 10.16 2.66
C ALA A 259 -34.14 11.14 1.97
N ALA A 260 -33.66 12.35 1.62
CA ALA A 260 -34.44 13.34 0.89
C ALA A 260 -34.77 12.90 -0.54
N ALA A 261 -33.81 12.33 -1.27
CA ALA A 261 -34.04 11.80 -2.61
C ALA A 261 -35.04 10.65 -2.63
N GLU A 262 -34.92 9.72 -1.67
CA GLU A 262 -35.87 8.62 -1.52
C GLU A 262 -37.30 9.12 -1.21
N ARG A 263 -37.42 10.15 -0.36
CA ARG A 263 -38.74 10.77 -0.09
C ARG A 263 -39.28 11.40 -1.37
N ALA A 264 -38.49 12.14 -2.12
CA ALA A 264 -38.91 12.76 -3.38
C ALA A 264 -39.38 11.68 -4.41
N ALA A 265 -38.63 10.59 -4.53
CA ALA A 265 -39.01 9.50 -5.43
C ALA A 265 -40.31 8.80 -5.02
N ARG A 266 -40.55 8.60 -3.69
CA ARG A 266 -41.81 8.09 -3.19
C ARG A 266 -42.98 9.01 -3.52
N LEU A 267 -42.82 10.32 -3.36
CA LEU A 267 -43.85 11.31 -3.68
C LEU A 267 -44.12 11.37 -5.20
N ALA A 268 -43.07 11.38 -6.02
CA ALA A 268 -43.21 11.38 -7.48
C ALA A 268 -43.95 10.15 -7.99
N ARG A 269 -43.68 8.97 -7.44
CA ARG A 269 -44.44 7.73 -7.77
C ARG A 269 -45.91 7.82 -7.35
N LEU A 270 -46.21 8.43 -6.20
CA LEU A 270 -47.58 8.63 -5.78
C LEU A 270 -48.31 9.57 -6.75
N GLN A 271 -47.73 10.75 -7.02
CA GLN A 271 -48.31 11.74 -7.95
C GLN A 271 -48.48 11.20 -9.37
N TYR A 272 -47.56 10.35 -9.85
CA TYR A 272 -47.70 9.68 -11.14
C TYR A 272 -48.91 8.72 -11.17
N ARG A 273 -49.11 7.96 -10.10
CA ARG A 273 -50.26 7.06 -9.99
C ARG A 273 -51.60 7.81 -9.96
N GLU A 274 -51.62 9.02 -9.39
CA GLU A 274 -52.78 9.91 -9.37
C GLU A 274 -52.95 10.71 -10.69
N GLY A 275 -52.00 10.52 -11.66
CA GLY A 275 -52.02 11.25 -12.93
C GLY A 275 -51.60 12.74 -12.85
N ALA A 276 -51.06 13.19 -11.70
CA ALA A 276 -50.70 14.57 -11.47
C ALA A 276 -49.38 14.97 -12.10
N VAL A 277 -48.48 14.01 -12.39
CA VAL A 277 -47.17 14.24 -13.04
C VAL A 277 -46.89 13.19 -14.08
N SER A 278 -45.99 13.53 -15.01
CA SER A 278 -45.51 12.57 -16.06
C SER A 278 -44.57 11.52 -15.49
N TYR A 279 -44.38 10.42 -16.22
CA TYR A 279 -43.39 9.38 -15.89
C TYR A 279 -41.96 9.95 -15.81
N LEU A 280 -41.63 10.98 -16.58
CA LEU A 280 -40.33 11.63 -16.55
C LEU A 280 -39.97 12.11 -15.13
N ASN A 281 -40.92 12.66 -14.38
CA ASN A 281 -40.70 13.14 -13.01
C ASN A 281 -40.34 12.00 -12.05
N VAL A 282 -40.96 10.82 -12.23
CA VAL A 282 -40.59 9.62 -11.48
C VAL A 282 -39.17 9.17 -11.81
N LEU A 283 -38.86 9.14 -13.11
CA LEU A 283 -37.58 8.73 -13.60
C LEU A 283 -36.42 9.60 -13.10
N ASP A 284 -36.61 10.93 -13.12
CA ASP A 284 -35.60 11.89 -12.64
C ASP A 284 -35.40 11.77 -11.11
N ALA A 285 -36.48 11.57 -10.36
CA ALA A 285 -36.38 11.32 -8.92
C ALA A 285 -35.66 9.98 -8.62
N GLU A 286 -35.92 8.92 -9.38
CA GLU A 286 -35.24 7.61 -9.22
C GLU A 286 -33.76 7.67 -9.61
N ARG A 287 -33.42 8.42 -10.65
CA ARG A 287 -32.01 8.70 -11.02
C ARG A 287 -31.29 9.42 -9.89
N SER A 288 -31.95 10.41 -9.26
CA SER A 288 -31.39 11.11 -8.11
C SER A 288 -31.12 10.17 -6.94
N VAL A 289 -32.09 9.29 -6.58
CA VAL A 289 -31.87 8.27 -5.55
C VAL A 289 -30.66 7.42 -5.85
N LEU A 290 -30.58 6.84 -7.04
CA LEU A 290 -29.48 5.98 -7.45
C LEU A 290 -28.13 6.72 -7.35
N GLN A 291 -28.09 7.98 -7.80
CA GLN A 291 -26.87 8.79 -7.73
C GLN A 291 -26.44 9.05 -6.28
N GLN A 292 -27.39 9.40 -5.38
CA GLN A 292 -27.05 9.64 -3.98
C GLN A 292 -26.61 8.34 -3.28
N GLN A 293 -27.25 7.22 -3.55
CA GLN A 293 -26.87 5.92 -2.99
C GLN A 293 -25.50 5.45 -3.51
N ARG A 294 -25.16 5.68 -4.79
CA ARG A 294 -23.80 5.40 -5.32
C ARG A 294 -22.75 6.21 -4.58
N THR A 295 -23.01 7.50 -4.39
CA THR A 295 -22.08 8.38 -3.66
C THR A 295 -21.90 7.89 -2.21
N ALA A 296 -22.97 7.48 -1.54
CA ALA A 296 -22.88 6.93 -0.19
C ALA A 296 -22.01 5.66 -0.13
N VAL A 297 -22.19 4.72 -1.08
CA VAL A 297 -21.37 3.50 -1.19
C VAL A 297 -19.90 3.84 -1.41
N SER A 298 -19.59 4.80 -2.29
CA SER A 298 -18.22 5.26 -2.54
C SER A 298 -17.59 5.87 -1.30
N LEU A 299 -18.32 6.72 -0.55
CA LEU A 299 -17.85 7.31 0.70
C LEU A 299 -17.57 6.27 1.78
N ASP A 300 -18.39 5.22 1.89
CA ASP A 300 -18.13 4.09 2.81
C ASP A 300 -16.82 3.38 2.44
N GLY A 301 -16.59 3.14 1.15
CA GLY A 301 -15.35 2.54 0.64
C GLY A 301 -14.13 3.43 0.89
N GLU A 302 -14.23 4.72 0.59
CA GLU A 302 -13.16 5.70 0.83
C GLU A 302 -12.80 5.79 2.32
N ARG A 303 -13.80 5.79 3.20
CA ARG A 303 -13.57 5.81 4.65
C ARG A 303 -12.88 4.55 5.14
N ALA A 304 -13.24 3.38 4.62
CA ALA A 304 -12.56 2.12 4.96
C ALA A 304 -11.09 2.15 4.53
N ARG A 305 -10.80 2.59 3.31
CA ARG A 305 -9.43 2.72 2.80
C ARG A 305 -8.62 3.80 3.53
N ALA A 306 -9.22 4.93 3.86
CA ALA A 306 -8.58 5.98 4.67
C ALA A 306 -8.21 5.47 6.08
N THR A 307 -9.03 4.60 6.66
CA THR A 307 -8.71 3.93 7.93
C THR A 307 -7.48 3.02 7.80
N VAL A 308 -7.39 2.23 6.73
CA VAL A 308 -6.20 1.40 6.46
C VAL A 308 -4.96 2.27 6.30
N ASN A 309 -5.06 3.40 5.58
CA ASN A 309 -3.97 4.34 5.41
C ASN A 309 -3.52 4.95 6.74
N LEU A 310 -4.46 5.30 7.62
CA LEU A 310 -4.11 5.78 8.96
C LEU A 310 -3.37 4.72 9.78
N ILE A 311 -3.84 3.48 9.78
CA ILE A 311 -3.16 2.36 10.48
C ILE A 311 -1.75 2.18 9.94
N ARG A 312 -1.56 2.21 8.61
CA ARG A 312 -0.24 2.16 7.99
C ARG A 312 0.64 3.35 8.41
N ALA A 313 0.11 4.56 8.36
CA ALA A 313 0.83 5.78 8.74
C ALA A 313 1.26 5.78 10.22
N LEU A 314 0.53 5.08 11.08
CA LEU A 314 0.86 4.87 12.50
C LEU A 314 1.85 3.72 12.74
N GLY A 315 2.34 3.06 11.69
CA GLY A 315 3.29 1.95 11.79
C GLY A 315 2.65 0.56 11.89
N GLY A 316 1.32 0.42 11.79
CA GLY A 316 0.62 -0.87 11.67
C GLY A 316 0.83 -1.87 12.80
N GLY A 317 1.38 -1.44 13.94
CA GLY A 317 1.76 -2.34 15.04
C GLY A 317 3.13 -3.01 14.84
N TRP A 318 3.95 -2.52 13.89
CA TRP A 318 5.31 -3.00 13.71
C TRP A 318 6.16 -2.79 14.98
N THR A 319 6.97 -3.82 15.30
CA THR A 319 8.03 -3.75 16.31
C THR A 319 9.26 -4.47 15.77
N PRO A 320 10.49 -4.11 16.17
CA PRO A 320 11.71 -4.81 15.76
C PRO A 320 11.64 -6.34 16.02
N ALA A 321 11.06 -6.74 17.13
CA ALA A 321 10.87 -8.16 17.47
C ALA A 321 9.88 -8.87 16.52
N ALA A 322 8.84 -8.19 16.04
CA ALA A 322 7.89 -8.74 15.08
C ALA A 322 8.52 -8.92 13.69
N ALA A 323 9.43 -8.03 13.29
CA ALA A 323 10.20 -8.15 12.06
C ALA A 323 11.11 -9.38 12.08
N GLN A 324 11.85 -9.60 13.15
CA GLN A 324 12.69 -10.79 13.32
C GLN A 324 11.88 -12.08 13.27
N ALA A 325 10.75 -12.15 13.95
CA ALA A 325 9.87 -13.32 13.91
C ALA A 325 9.34 -13.62 12.50
N ALA A 326 9.05 -12.58 11.70
CA ALA A 326 8.61 -12.74 10.31
C ALA A 326 9.72 -13.29 9.40
N ILE A 327 10.97 -12.83 9.58
CA ILE A 327 12.14 -13.31 8.84
C ILE A 327 12.40 -14.78 9.17
N GLU A 328 12.36 -15.17 10.44
CA GLU A 328 12.55 -16.57 10.88
C GLU A 328 11.46 -17.50 10.35
N ALA A 329 10.22 -17.02 10.28
CA ALA A 329 9.10 -17.79 9.71
C ALA A 329 9.26 -18.01 8.20
N SER A 330 9.75 -17.01 7.45
CA SER A 330 9.99 -17.12 6.02
C SER A 330 11.18 -18.03 5.69
N GLY A 331 12.20 -18.09 6.55
CA GLY A 331 13.38 -18.96 6.37
C GLY A 331 13.11 -20.45 6.65
N ARG A 332 11.99 -20.81 7.28
CA ARG A 332 11.62 -22.22 7.58
C ARG A 332 10.73 -22.86 6.53
N GLY A 333 10.31 -22.11 5.51
CA GLY A 333 9.39 -22.58 4.45
C GLY A 333 10.02 -22.79 3.07
N GLY A 334 11.37 -22.77 2.99
CA GLY A 334 12.14 -23.01 1.75
C GLY A 334 12.72 -24.39 1.64
#